data_ae0687d28cb7d094b7fa91a103f52fab
#
_entry.id   ae0687d28cb7d094b7fa91a103f52fab
#
_cell.length_a   1.000
_cell.length_b   1.000
_cell.length_c   1.000
_cell.angle_alpha   90.00
_cell.angle_beta   90.00
_cell.angle_gamma   90.00
#
_symmetry.space_group_name_H-M   'P 1'
#
loop_
_entity.id
_entity.type
_entity.pdbx_description
1 polymer ?
#
loop_
_entity_poly.entity_id
_entity_poly.type
_entity_poly.pdbx_seq_one_letter_code
_entity_poly.pdbx_strand_id
1 'polypeptide(L)'
;MADININAVGDVCPVPVVKATNALREMTEPGTITVAVDNEVAVQNLLRMASGKGLEAKSEVMGENRFQVTIAVNAPLNTPEAPAPSCAAPQGGTVVAITAETMGSGSDELGKTLMKAFIYALSQQEELPQAILFYNGGAHVSTEGSPALEDLRSMESRGVEILTCGTCLDFYGLKDKLAVGGVTNMYSIVEKLGAAGRIIRP
;
A
#
# COMPACT_ATOMS: atom_id res chain seq x y z
N MET A 1 16.27 -22.18 14.80
CA MET A 1 16.14 -20.87 14.12
C MET A 1 16.19 -21.13 12.65
N ALA A 2 15.16 -20.78 11.92
CA ALA A 2 15.09 -20.99 10.47
C ALA A 2 15.53 -19.70 9.76
N ASP A 3 16.63 -19.77 8.99
CA ASP A 3 17.10 -18.66 8.19
C ASP A 3 16.71 -18.88 6.73
N ILE A 4 15.84 -18.02 6.19
CA ILE A 4 15.36 -18.09 4.80
C ILE A 4 16.00 -16.96 3.99
N ASN A 5 16.69 -17.34 2.91
CA ASN A 5 17.28 -16.38 1.98
C ASN A 5 16.49 -16.34 0.67
N ILE A 6 16.03 -15.15 0.28
CA ILE A 6 15.21 -14.91 -0.89
C ILE A 6 15.98 -14.00 -1.85
N ASN A 7 16.19 -14.48 -3.07
CA ASN A 7 16.68 -13.62 -4.15
C ASN A 7 15.48 -13.05 -4.93
N ALA A 8 15.34 -11.73 -4.90
CA ALA A 8 14.33 -10.96 -5.62
C ALA A 8 14.96 -9.82 -6.45
N VAL A 9 16.24 -9.98 -6.81
CA VAL A 9 16.94 -9.07 -7.75
C VAL A 9 16.33 -9.25 -9.14
N GLY A 10 15.94 -8.17 -9.79
CA GLY A 10 15.25 -8.18 -11.07
C GLY A 10 13.73 -8.39 -11.00
N ASP A 11 13.20 -8.66 -9.82
CA ASP A 11 11.76 -8.83 -9.64
C ASP A 11 11.04 -7.46 -9.59
N VAL A 12 9.94 -7.36 -10.32
CA VAL A 12 9.08 -6.17 -10.28
C VAL A 12 8.05 -6.27 -9.16
N CYS A 13 7.58 -5.11 -8.65
CA CYS A 13 6.49 -5.06 -7.68
C CYS A 13 5.25 -5.79 -8.24
N PRO A 14 4.57 -6.65 -7.43
CA PRO A 14 4.75 -6.88 -5.99
C PRO A 14 5.58 -8.13 -5.62
N VAL A 15 6.30 -8.74 -6.58
CA VAL A 15 6.93 -10.06 -6.43
C VAL A 15 7.84 -10.20 -5.19
N PRO A 16 8.72 -9.22 -4.85
CA PRO A 16 9.55 -9.32 -3.64
C PRO A 16 8.72 -9.44 -2.35
N VAL A 17 7.63 -8.66 -2.25
CA VAL A 17 6.73 -8.68 -1.09
C VAL A 17 5.97 -9.99 -1.00
N VAL A 18 5.50 -10.52 -2.13
CA VAL A 18 4.81 -11.83 -2.19
C VAL A 18 5.73 -12.96 -1.75
N LYS A 19 6.98 -13.00 -2.26
CA LYS A 19 7.98 -14.00 -1.86
C LYS A 19 8.24 -13.95 -0.35
N ALA A 20 8.46 -12.75 0.21
CA ALA A 20 8.68 -12.58 1.63
C ALA A 20 7.45 -12.98 2.47
N THR A 21 6.24 -12.64 2.02
CA THR A 21 5.00 -13.00 2.72
C THR A 21 4.77 -14.52 2.70
N ASN A 22 5.05 -15.20 1.60
CA ASN A 22 4.93 -16.65 1.52
C ASN A 22 5.95 -17.33 2.44
N ALA A 23 7.21 -16.87 2.46
CA ALA A 23 8.22 -17.38 3.38
C ALA A 23 7.79 -17.20 4.85
N LEU A 24 7.22 -16.04 5.20
CA LEU A 24 6.67 -15.81 6.55
C LEU A 24 5.56 -16.79 6.93
N ARG A 25 4.71 -17.19 5.97
CA ARG A 25 3.63 -18.18 6.21
C ARG A 25 4.16 -19.61 6.40
N GLU A 26 5.27 -19.93 5.74
CA GLU A 26 5.92 -21.26 5.80
C GLU A 26 6.77 -21.43 7.06
N MET A 27 7.17 -20.33 7.72
CA MET A 27 7.95 -20.39 8.96
C MET A 27 7.13 -20.96 10.12
N THR A 28 7.57 -22.09 10.64
CA THR A 28 7.00 -22.76 11.83
C THR A 28 7.80 -22.49 13.10
N GLU A 29 8.99 -21.89 12.97
CA GLU A 29 9.90 -21.59 14.08
C GLU A 29 10.40 -20.14 13.98
N PRO A 30 10.80 -19.51 15.10
CA PRO A 30 11.47 -18.23 15.08
C PRO A 30 12.75 -18.24 14.22
N GLY A 31 13.02 -17.17 13.50
CA GLY A 31 14.18 -17.08 12.64
C GLY A 31 14.28 -15.76 11.90
N THR A 32 14.95 -15.77 10.76
CA THR A 32 15.24 -14.57 9.99
C THR A 32 14.93 -14.80 8.51
N ILE A 33 14.26 -13.82 7.89
CA ILE A 33 14.09 -13.79 6.43
C ILE A 33 14.96 -12.67 5.87
N THR A 34 15.83 -13.04 4.96
CA THR A 34 16.72 -12.11 4.25
C THR A 34 16.30 -12.03 2.79
N VAL A 35 15.99 -10.85 2.30
CA VAL A 35 15.53 -10.60 0.93
C VAL A 35 16.51 -9.68 0.22
N ALA A 36 17.11 -10.15 -0.86
CA ALA A 36 17.96 -9.35 -1.74
C ALA A 36 17.11 -8.72 -2.85
N VAL A 37 17.23 -7.40 -3.05
CA VAL A 37 16.53 -6.61 -4.08
C VAL A 37 17.48 -5.61 -4.74
N ASP A 38 17.07 -5.04 -5.89
CA ASP A 38 17.87 -4.13 -6.69
C ASP A 38 17.32 -2.70 -6.80
N ASN A 39 16.29 -2.38 -6.03
CA ASN A 39 15.70 -1.04 -6.02
C ASN A 39 15.15 -0.64 -4.65
N GLU A 40 15.20 0.67 -4.37
CA GLU A 40 14.78 1.23 -3.08
C GLU A 40 13.27 1.09 -2.83
N VAL A 41 12.45 1.07 -3.89
CA VAL A 41 11.00 0.89 -3.75
C VAL A 41 10.68 -0.48 -3.17
N ALA A 42 11.38 -1.51 -3.63
CA ALA A 42 11.24 -2.86 -3.06
C ALA A 42 11.69 -2.90 -1.59
N VAL A 43 12.77 -2.20 -1.23
CA VAL A 43 13.23 -2.07 0.18
C VAL A 43 12.12 -1.46 1.04
N GLN A 44 11.59 -0.29 0.64
CA GLN A 44 10.54 0.40 1.40
C GLN A 44 9.28 -0.45 1.53
N ASN A 45 8.88 -1.17 0.47
CA ASN A 45 7.73 -2.05 0.49
C ASN A 45 7.90 -3.24 1.44
N LEU A 46 9.09 -3.82 1.50
CA LEU A 46 9.42 -4.91 2.44
C LEU A 46 9.42 -4.41 3.89
N LEU A 47 10.04 -3.26 4.17
CA LEU A 47 10.05 -2.65 5.49
C LEU A 47 8.63 -2.33 5.97
N ARG A 48 7.79 -1.76 5.10
CA ARG A 48 6.39 -1.47 5.41
C ARG A 48 5.57 -2.74 5.66
N MET A 49 5.77 -3.78 4.84
CA MET A 49 5.11 -5.07 5.03
C MET A 49 5.48 -5.67 6.39
N ALA A 50 6.76 -5.65 6.77
CA ALA A 50 7.22 -6.13 8.07
C ALA A 50 6.59 -5.33 9.23
N SER A 51 6.62 -3.99 9.15
CA SER A 51 6.02 -3.10 10.15
C SER A 51 4.51 -3.34 10.29
N GLY A 52 3.78 -3.51 9.19
CA GLY A 52 2.34 -3.81 9.20
C GLY A 52 2.00 -5.16 9.84
N LYS A 53 2.97 -6.07 9.94
CA LYS A 53 2.85 -7.37 10.63
C LYS A 53 3.47 -7.36 12.04
N GLY A 54 3.90 -6.20 12.54
CA GLY A 54 4.54 -6.07 13.85
C GLY A 54 5.93 -6.72 13.94
N LEU A 55 6.61 -6.92 12.80
CA LEU A 55 7.94 -7.52 12.71
C LEU A 55 9.02 -6.45 12.62
N GLU A 56 10.15 -6.68 13.27
CA GLU A 56 11.34 -5.84 13.11
C GLU A 56 12.02 -6.15 11.78
N ALA A 57 12.38 -5.11 11.03
CA ALA A 57 13.11 -5.25 9.78
C ALA A 57 14.18 -4.16 9.65
N LYS A 58 15.30 -4.53 9.00
CA LYS A 58 16.43 -3.64 8.71
C LYS A 58 16.81 -3.79 7.25
N SER A 59 17.31 -2.70 6.65
CA SER A 59 17.86 -2.71 5.31
C SER A 59 19.33 -2.32 5.32
N GLU A 60 20.11 -2.97 4.48
CA GLU A 60 21.53 -2.71 4.27
C GLU A 60 21.82 -2.55 2.79
N VAL A 61 22.73 -1.63 2.45
CA VAL A 61 23.20 -1.42 1.06
C VAL A 61 24.38 -2.36 0.83
N MET A 62 24.24 -3.29 -0.09
CA MET A 62 25.25 -4.32 -0.39
C MET A 62 26.15 -3.92 -1.58
N GLY A 63 25.81 -2.84 -2.29
CA GLY A 63 26.56 -2.37 -3.47
C GLY A 63 25.72 -1.42 -4.31
N GLU A 64 26.21 -1.06 -5.49
CA GLU A 64 25.52 -0.21 -6.42
C GLU A 64 24.22 -0.91 -6.90
N ASN A 65 23.06 -0.30 -6.56
CA ASN A 65 21.73 -0.88 -6.81
C ASN A 65 21.52 -2.30 -6.26
N ARG A 66 22.13 -2.62 -5.11
CA ARG A 66 21.87 -3.88 -4.41
C ARG A 66 21.61 -3.63 -2.94
N PHE A 67 20.48 -4.11 -2.48
CA PHE A 67 19.99 -3.96 -1.11
C PHE A 67 19.63 -5.31 -0.52
N GLN A 68 19.77 -5.40 0.78
CA GLN A 68 19.35 -6.56 1.55
C GLN A 68 18.39 -6.10 2.64
N VAL A 69 17.22 -6.71 2.72
CA VAL A 69 16.26 -6.48 3.81
C VAL A 69 16.20 -7.71 4.68
N THR A 70 16.49 -7.53 5.97
CA THR A 70 16.46 -8.60 6.98
C THR A 70 15.26 -8.39 7.88
N ILE A 71 14.40 -9.39 7.98
CA ILE A 71 13.16 -9.39 8.77
C ILE A 71 13.31 -10.41 9.89
N ALA A 72 13.20 -9.96 11.15
CA ALA A 72 13.26 -10.83 12.31
C ALA A 72 11.86 -11.38 12.65
N VAL A 73 11.75 -12.69 12.77
CA VAL A 73 10.52 -13.39 13.13
C VAL A 73 10.68 -14.01 14.51
N ASN A 74 10.16 -13.35 15.52
CA ASN A 74 10.31 -13.75 16.92
C ASN A 74 9.31 -14.84 17.36
N ALA A 75 8.22 -15.02 16.62
CA ALA A 75 7.22 -16.07 16.82
C ALA A 75 6.63 -16.49 15.47
N PRO A 76 6.28 -17.77 15.29
CA PRO A 76 5.59 -18.19 14.08
C PRO A 76 4.26 -17.43 13.93
N LEU A 77 4.03 -16.83 12.77
CA LEU A 77 2.78 -16.13 12.45
C LEU A 77 1.60 -17.11 12.18
N ASN A 78 1.88 -18.40 12.25
CA ASN A 78 0.89 -19.46 12.15
C ASN A 78 0.24 -19.74 13.51
N THR A 79 -0.68 -18.89 13.93
CA THR A 79 -1.82 -19.35 14.71
C THR A 79 -2.92 -19.65 13.68
N PRO A 80 -3.34 -20.91 13.52
CA PRO A 80 -4.53 -21.22 12.76
C PRO A 80 -5.74 -20.86 13.62
N GLU A 81 -6.11 -19.63 13.67
CA GLU A 81 -7.47 -19.25 14.00
C GLU A 81 -8.21 -19.12 12.67
N ALA A 82 -8.65 -20.27 12.19
CA ALA A 82 -9.67 -20.31 11.16
C ALA A 82 -10.96 -19.79 11.79
N PRO A 83 -11.45 -18.60 11.43
CA PRO A 83 -12.83 -18.28 11.74
C PRO A 83 -13.69 -19.23 10.90
N ALA A 84 -14.56 -19.97 11.59
CA ALA A 84 -15.67 -20.67 10.94
C ALA A 84 -16.36 -19.72 9.97
N PRO A 85 -16.93 -20.21 8.83
CA PRO A 85 -17.64 -19.38 7.88
C PRO A 85 -18.93 -18.86 8.54
N SER A 86 -18.81 -17.75 9.23
CA SER A 86 -19.95 -16.97 9.64
C SER A 86 -20.25 -16.02 8.50
N CYS A 87 -21.50 -16.01 8.03
CA CYS A 87 -22.04 -14.96 7.14
C CYS A 87 -22.17 -13.63 7.92
N ALA A 88 -21.14 -13.25 8.66
CA ALA A 88 -21.05 -11.93 9.24
C ALA A 88 -20.75 -10.93 8.13
N ALA A 89 -21.51 -9.84 8.07
CA ALA A 89 -21.24 -8.71 7.19
C ALA A 89 -19.76 -8.32 7.32
N PRO A 90 -19.08 -7.94 6.23
CA PRO A 90 -17.68 -7.55 6.28
C PRO A 90 -17.48 -6.46 7.32
N GLN A 91 -16.68 -6.75 8.35
CA GLN A 91 -16.43 -5.86 9.49
C GLN A 91 -15.39 -4.76 9.19
N GLY A 92 -14.95 -4.64 7.95
CA GLY A 92 -14.00 -3.64 7.51
C GLY A 92 -14.67 -2.29 7.25
N GLY A 93 -13.94 -1.20 7.49
CA GLY A 93 -14.40 0.16 7.15
C GLY A 93 -14.51 0.39 5.64
N THR A 94 -14.88 1.62 5.26
CA THR A 94 -14.93 2.04 3.86
C THR A 94 -13.51 2.28 3.34
N VAL A 95 -13.18 1.75 2.17
CA VAL A 95 -11.94 2.04 1.42
C VAL A 95 -12.32 2.70 0.10
N VAL A 96 -11.62 3.79 -0.24
CA VAL A 96 -11.81 4.50 -1.52
C VAL A 96 -10.63 4.16 -2.44
N ALA A 97 -10.92 3.72 -3.67
CA ALA A 97 -9.93 3.39 -4.68
C ALA A 97 -10.00 4.38 -5.85
N ILE A 98 -9.04 5.28 -5.94
CA ILE A 98 -8.94 6.30 -6.99
C ILE A 98 -7.93 5.84 -8.05
N THR A 99 -8.42 5.53 -9.24
CA THR A 99 -7.65 4.88 -10.31
C THR A 99 -7.35 5.80 -11.50
N ALA A 100 -7.96 6.98 -11.53
CA ALA A 100 -7.80 7.98 -12.58
C ALA A 100 -7.78 9.39 -11.98
N GLU A 101 -7.31 10.36 -12.73
CA GLU A 101 -7.43 11.78 -12.37
C GLU A 101 -8.87 12.30 -12.50
N THR A 102 -9.67 11.58 -13.28
CA THR A 102 -11.05 11.96 -13.65
C THR A 102 -12.04 11.00 -13.03
N MET A 103 -13.19 11.51 -12.63
CA MET A 103 -14.32 10.72 -12.15
C MET A 103 -15.23 10.37 -13.35
N GLY A 104 -15.48 9.08 -13.52
CA GLY A 104 -16.30 8.58 -14.64
C GLY A 104 -15.60 8.63 -15.99
N SER A 105 -16.37 8.38 -17.05
CA SER A 105 -15.92 8.43 -18.45
C SER A 105 -16.71 9.48 -19.23
N GLY A 106 -16.04 10.28 -20.07
CA GLY A 106 -16.67 11.36 -20.84
C GLY A 106 -15.69 12.52 -21.04
N SER A 107 -16.10 13.74 -20.66
CA SER A 107 -15.19 14.89 -20.72
C SER A 107 -14.17 14.84 -19.58
N ASP A 108 -12.88 14.91 -19.92
CA ASP A 108 -11.80 14.94 -18.91
C ASP A 108 -11.86 16.21 -18.03
N GLU A 109 -12.23 17.34 -18.61
CA GLU A 109 -12.39 18.59 -17.86
C GLU A 109 -13.47 18.48 -16.79
N LEU A 110 -14.64 17.94 -17.17
CA LEU A 110 -15.72 17.67 -16.22
C LEU A 110 -15.29 16.60 -15.21
N GLY A 111 -14.62 15.54 -15.66
CA GLY A 111 -14.15 14.46 -14.81
C GLY A 111 -13.17 14.93 -13.72
N LYS A 112 -12.25 15.86 -14.03
CA LYS A 112 -11.35 16.48 -13.06
C LYS A 112 -12.10 17.34 -12.05
N THR A 113 -13.08 18.10 -12.51
CA THR A 113 -13.95 18.91 -11.65
C THR A 113 -14.73 18.02 -10.68
N LEU A 114 -15.30 16.92 -11.19
CA LEU A 114 -16.05 15.95 -10.39
C LEU A 114 -15.14 15.21 -9.39
N MET A 115 -13.93 14.86 -9.74
CA MET A 115 -12.98 14.21 -8.83
C MET A 115 -12.63 15.12 -7.65
N LYS A 116 -12.36 16.42 -7.91
CA LYS A 116 -12.15 17.40 -6.85
C LYS A 116 -13.37 17.51 -5.94
N ALA A 117 -14.57 17.62 -6.52
CA ALA A 117 -15.83 17.73 -5.77
C ALA A 117 -16.10 16.48 -4.94
N PHE A 118 -15.79 15.29 -5.48
CA PHE A 118 -15.91 14.01 -4.77
C PHE A 118 -15.01 13.97 -3.53
N ILE A 119 -13.73 14.33 -3.67
CA ILE A 119 -12.77 14.32 -2.54
C ILE A 119 -13.19 15.36 -1.49
N TYR A 120 -13.62 16.55 -1.90
CA TYR A 120 -14.16 17.55 -0.99
C TYR A 120 -15.40 17.01 -0.25
N ALA A 121 -16.38 16.47 -0.97
CA ALA A 121 -17.59 15.92 -0.34
C ALA A 121 -17.25 14.75 0.61
N LEU A 122 -16.25 13.94 0.28
CA LEU A 122 -15.77 12.87 1.13
C LEU A 122 -15.15 13.40 2.42
N SER A 123 -14.37 14.49 2.37
CA SER A 123 -13.74 15.11 3.54
C SER A 123 -14.75 15.72 4.52
N GLN A 124 -15.96 16.02 4.05
CA GLN A 124 -17.05 16.60 4.84
C GLN A 124 -17.98 15.53 5.48
N GLN A 125 -17.76 14.25 5.22
CA GLN A 125 -18.57 13.20 5.84
C GLN A 125 -18.26 13.07 7.33
N GLU A 126 -19.27 12.69 8.12
CA GLU A 126 -19.11 12.37 9.55
C GLU A 126 -18.22 11.14 9.72
N GLU A 127 -18.49 10.08 8.92
CA GLU A 127 -17.70 8.86 8.87
C GLU A 127 -16.74 8.91 7.69
N LEU A 128 -15.45 9.11 7.99
CA LEU A 128 -14.41 9.10 6.98
C LEU A 128 -14.05 7.66 6.56
N PRO A 129 -13.52 7.47 5.34
CA PRO A 129 -12.99 6.18 4.94
C PRO A 129 -11.77 5.79 5.81
N GLN A 130 -11.58 4.50 5.99
CA GLN A 130 -10.40 3.96 6.67
C GLN A 130 -9.12 4.19 5.84
N ALA A 131 -9.23 4.08 4.52
CA ALA A 131 -8.12 4.31 3.61
C ALA A 131 -8.58 4.88 2.27
N ILE A 132 -7.68 5.65 1.63
CA ILE A 132 -7.78 6.09 0.24
C ILE A 132 -6.56 5.57 -0.50
N LEU A 133 -6.80 4.81 -1.56
CA LEU A 133 -5.77 4.13 -2.36
C LEU A 133 -5.70 4.76 -3.74
N PHE A 134 -4.52 5.26 -4.12
CA PHE A 134 -4.26 5.86 -5.43
C PHE A 134 -3.40 4.92 -6.27
N TYR A 135 -3.82 4.58 -7.46
CA TYR A 135 -3.03 3.82 -8.42
C TYR A 135 -3.41 4.16 -9.87
N ASN A 136 -2.56 3.77 -10.83
CA ASN A 136 -2.65 4.19 -12.22
C ASN A 136 -2.70 5.74 -12.31
N GLY A 137 -3.52 6.34 -13.16
CA GLY A 137 -3.69 7.78 -13.29
C GLY A 137 -4.13 8.49 -12.00
N GLY A 138 -4.73 7.77 -11.05
CA GLY A 138 -5.06 8.28 -9.72
C GLY A 138 -3.85 8.77 -8.91
N ALA A 139 -2.63 8.31 -9.22
CA ALA A 139 -1.42 8.77 -8.56
C ALA A 139 -1.21 10.30 -8.69
N HIS A 140 -1.67 10.92 -9.76
CA HIS A 140 -1.60 12.38 -9.95
C HIS A 140 -2.43 13.16 -8.91
N VAL A 141 -3.46 12.54 -8.34
CA VAL A 141 -4.36 13.22 -7.39
C VAL A 141 -3.70 13.44 -6.03
N SER A 142 -2.72 12.60 -5.66
CA SER A 142 -1.97 12.68 -4.40
C SER A 142 -0.64 13.46 -4.51
N THR A 143 -0.34 14.00 -5.68
CA THR A 143 0.95 14.65 -5.98
C THR A 143 0.81 16.18 -6.09
N GLU A 144 1.95 16.87 -6.10
CA GLU A 144 2.04 18.33 -6.24
C GLU A 144 1.22 18.84 -7.43
N GLY A 145 0.53 19.97 -7.24
CA GLY A 145 -0.34 20.57 -8.23
C GLY A 145 -1.78 20.02 -8.24
N SER A 146 -2.08 18.98 -7.49
CA SER A 146 -3.45 18.49 -7.35
C SER A 146 -4.33 19.49 -6.57
N PRO A 147 -5.51 19.84 -7.09
CA PRO A 147 -6.43 20.74 -6.40
C PRO A 147 -7.15 20.11 -5.19
N ALA A 148 -6.91 18.82 -4.92
CA ALA A 148 -7.52 18.07 -3.83
C ALA A 148 -6.62 17.91 -2.59
N LEU A 149 -5.38 18.44 -2.62
CA LEU A 149 -4.37 18.18 -1.57
C LEU A 149 -4.79 18.66 -0.19
N GLU A 150 -5.49 19.81 -0.08
CA GLU A 150 -5.94 20.34 1.21
C GLU A 150 -6.94 19.39 1.87
N ASP A 151 -7.92 18.92 1.11
CA ASP A 151 -8.93 17.98 1.59
C ASP A 151 -8.33 16.63 1.98
N LEU A 152 -7.38 16.13 1.18
CA LEU A 152 -6.65 14.89 1.46
C LEU A 152 -5.82 15.01 2.75
N ARG A 153 -5.07 16.09 2.93
CA ARG A 153 -4.29 16.34 4.16
C ARG A 153 -5.19 16.48 5.39
N SER A 154 -6.35 17.12 5.23
CA SER A 154 -7.35 17.21 6.29
C SER A 154 -7.83 15.82 6.71
N MET A 155 -8.14 14.95 5.75
CA MET A 155 -8.56 13.58 6.05
C MET A 155 -7.40 12.77 6.68
N GLU A 156 -6.17 12.91 6.19
CA GLU A 156 -4.98 12.25 6.76
C GLU A 156 -4.78 12.65 8.22
N SER A 157 -4.88 13.95 8.55
CA SER A 157 -4.75 14.45 9.93
C SER A 157 -5.85 13.92 10.87
N ARG A 158 -6.99 13.49 10.32
CA ARG A 158 -8.11 12.86 11.03
C ARG A 158 -8.02 11.32 11.07
N GLY A 159 -6.87 10.76 10.64
CA GLY A 159 -6.59 9.33 10.75
C GLY A 159 -6.92 8.49 9.52
N VAL A 160 -7.29 9.10 8.39
CA VAL A 160 -7.46 8.37 7.12
C VAL A 160 -6.10 7.96 6.58
N GLU A 161 -5.92 6.69 6.27
CA GLU A 161 -4.69 6.20 5.66
C GLU A 161 -4.68 6.50 4.16
N ILE A 162 -3.73 7.33 3.70
CA ILE A 162 -3.60 7.72 2.30
C ILE A 162 -2.38 7.04 1.69
N LEU A 163 -2.60 6.25 0.64
CA LEU A 163 -1.55 5.43 0.04
C LEU A 163 -1.54 5.52 -1.48
N THR A 164 -0.36 5.73 -2.06
CA THR A 164 -0.15 5.79 -3.51
C THR A 164 0.77 4.66 -3.97
N CYS A 165 0.42 4.00 -5.06
CA CYS A 165 1.19 2.90 -5.64
C CYS A 165 2.55 3.39 -6.13
N GLY A 166 3.65 2.84 -5.59
CA GLY A 166 5.01 3.21 -5.94
C GLY A 166 5.34 2.97 -7.42
N THR A 167 4.92 1.83 -7.98
CA THR A 167 5.08 1.55 -9.42
C THR A 167 4.43 2.62 -10.30
N CYS A 168 3.28 3.17 -9.88
CA CYS A 168 2.60 4.22 -10.63
C CYS A 168 3.35 5.56 -10.50
N LEU A 169 3.84 5.88 -9.31
CA LEU A 169 4.68 7.07 -9.10
C LEU A 169 5.95 7.03 -9.97
N ASP A 170 6.60 5.86 -10.03
CA ASP A 170 7.79 5.68 -10.86
C ASP A 170 7.45 5.81 -12.36
N PHE A 171 6.37 5.17 -12.83
CA PHE A 171 5.95 5.19 -14.23
C PHE A 171 5.64 6.61 -14.73
N TYR A 172 4.98 7.42 -13.91
CA TYR A 172 4.61 8.80 -14.24
C TYR A 172 5.68 9.83 -13.87
N GLY A 173 6.82 9.43 -13.28
CA GLY A 173 7.88 10.37 -12.83
C GLY A 173 7.41 11.28 -11.68
N LEU A 174 6.57 10.77 -10.79
CA LEU A 174 5.91 11.51 -9.71
C LEU A 174 6.49 11.20 -8.32
N LYS A 175 7.54 10.37 -8.22
CA LYS A 175 8.07 9.89 -6.94
C LYS A 175 8.43 11.04 -5.99
N ASP A 176 9.14 12.04 -6.51
CA ASP A 176 9.60 13.21 -5.75
C ASP A 176 8.50 14.28 -5.57
N LYS A 177 7.33 14.07 -6.18
CA LYS A 177 6.19 14.98 -6.15
C LYS A 177 5.04 14.51 -5.27
N LEU A 178 5.20 13.37 -4.58
CA LEU A 178 4.17 12.90 -3.65
C LEU A 178 3.98 13.94 -2.56
N ALA A 179 2.76 14.47 -2.42
CA ALA A 179 2.47 15.62 -1.57
C ALA A 179 1.59 15.28 -0.36
N VAL A 180 0.98 14.08 -0.33
CA VAL A 180 0.14 13.59 0.75
C VAL A 180 0.17 12.07 0.82
N GLY A 181 0.12 11.53 2.01
CA GLY A 181 0.13 10.09 2.26
C GLY A 181 1.50 9.43 2.09
N GLY A 182 1.48 8.14 1.95
CA GLY A 182 2.67 7.31 1.79
C GLY A 182 2.66 6.45 0.53
N VAL A 183 3.84 5.93 0.20
CA VAL A 183 4.00 5.00 -0.93
C VAL A 183 3.59 3.60 -0.51
N THR A 184 2.86 2.87 -1.37
CA THR A 184 2.46 1.49 -1.18
C THR A 184 2.74 0.64 -2.42
N ASN A 185 2.38 -0.63 -2.36
CA ASN A 185 2.52 -1.58 -3.47
C ASN A 185 1.18 -2.28 -3.76
N MET A 186 1.11 -2.99 -4.90
CA MET A 186 -0.12 -3.65 -5.32
C MET A 186 -0.56 -4.76 -4.36
N TYR A 187 0.35 -5.44 -3.68
CA TYR A 187 -0.01 -6.45 -2.71
C TYR A 187 -0.79 -5.84 -1.52
N SER A 188 -0.28 -4.76 -0.93
CA SER A 188 -0.97 -4.05 0.16
C SER A 188 -2.29 -3.40 -0.29
N ILE A 189 -2.37 -2.94 -1.54
CA ILE A 189 -3.63 -2.46 -2.12
C ILE A 189 -4.66 -3.58 -2.15
N VAL A 190 -4.30 -4.77 -2.63
CA VAL A 190 -5.20 -5.94 -2.69
C VAL A 190 -5.60 -6.39 -1.28
N GLU A 191 -4.68 -6.42 -0.32
CA GLU A 191 -4.99 -6.76 1.08
C GLU A 191 -6.05 -5.80 1.66
N LYS A 192 -5.85 -4.48 1.48
CA LYS A 192 -6.79 -3.46 2.00
C LYS A 192 -8.15 -3.52 1.31
N LEU A 193 -8.18 -3.72 0.00
CA LEU A 193 -9.43 -3.89 -0.74
C LEU A 193 -10.16 -5.17 -0.32
N GLY A 194 -9.43 -6.26 -0.09
CA GLY A 194 -10.00 -7.55 0.35
C GLY A 194 -10.56 -7.53 1.77
N ALA A 195 -9.98 -6.69 2.64
CA ALA A 195 -10.42 -6.52 4.04
C ALA A 195 -11.52 -5.45 4.20
N ALA A 196 -11.81 -4.66 3.15
CA ALA A 196 -12.78 -3.58 3.21
C ALA A 196 -14.23 -4.09 3.34
N GLY A 197 -14.99 -3.47 4.23
CA GLY A 197 -16.43 -3.69 4.34
C GLY A 197 -17.21 -3.04 3.18
N ARG A 198 -16.70 -1.93 2.66
CA ARG A 198 -17.21 -1.22 1.50
C ARG A 198 -16.07 -0.66 0.66
N ILE A 199 -16.16 -0.79 -0.64
CA ILE A 199 -15.23 -0.15 -1.59
C ILE A 199 -16.00 0.89 -2.40
N ILE A 200 -15.48 2.12 -2.43
CA ILE A 200 -15.97 3.21 -3.29
C ILE A 200 -14.91 3.42 -4.38
N ARG A 201 -15.35 3.41 -5.62
CA ARG A 201 -14.50 3.69 -6.78
C ARG A 201 -15.20 4.71 -7.67
N PRO A 202 -14.78 5.99 -7.62
CA PRO A 202 -15.36 7.08 -8.39
C PRO A 202 -15.07 7.00 -9.89
#